data_a942c6c43acdfb34206316e5163bbcb6
#
_entry.id   a942c6c43acdfb34206316e5163bbcb6
#
_cell.length_a   1.000
_cell.length_b   1.000
_cell.length_c   1.000
_cell.angle_alpha   90.00
_cell.angle_beta   90.00
_cell.angle_gamma   90.00
#
_symmetry.space_group_name_H-M   'P 1'
#
loop_
_entity.id
_entity.type
_entity.pdbx_description
1 polymer ?
#
loop_
_entity_poly.entity_id
_entity_poly.type
_entity_poly.pdbx_seq_one_letter_code
_entity_poly.pdbx_strand_id
1 'polypeptide(L)'
;MELHRYDIIEAEINFGANAGSLQQKRRPYIVVSNERGTVHSSIITVMPLTTKRSKKYLPVHTLLEANSENGLKTFSLILGEQPQTICKEHVLSKLGTVTDEGQRNRVNKVCWNTFFFGEDINWEEVLV
;
A
#
# COMPACT_ATOMS: atom_id res chain seq x y z
N MET A 1 2.01 9.76 16.39
CA MET A 1 1.89 10.01 14.93
C MET A 1 0.53 9.53 14.46
N GLU A 2 -0.26 10.42 13.93
CA GLU A 2 -1.58 10.08 13.40
C GLU A 2 -1.45 9.58 11.97
N LEU A 3 -1.99 8.39 11.70
CA LEU A 3 -1.92 7.77 10.39
C LEU A 3 -3.32 7.69 9.77
N HIS A 4 -3.35 7.86 8.46
CA HIS A 4 -4.57 7.85 7.65
C HIS A 4 -4.37 6.97 6.41
N ARG A 5 -5.48 6.51 5.84
CA ARG A 5 -5.43 5.85 4.54
C ARG A 5 -4.79 6.78 3.51
N TYR A 6 -3.98 6.24 2.62
CA TYR A 6 -3.18 6.93 1.60
C TYR A 6 -1.92 7.60 2.12
N ASP A 7 -1.63 7.54 3.42
CA ASP A 7 -0.34 8.00 3.92
C ASP A 7 0.79 7.14 3.36
N ILE A 8 1.88 7.79 3.01
CA ILE A 8 3.13 7.12 2.65
C ILE A 8 4.05 7.24 3.84
N ILE A 9 4.49 6.10 4.32
CA ILE A 9 5.27 5.96 5.56
C ILE A 9 6.57 5.24 5.28
N GLU A 10 7.53 5.43 6.16
CA GLU A 10 8.74 4.61 6.20
C GLU A 10 8.63 3.66 7.38
N ALA A 11 8.82 2.38 7.11
CA ALA A 11 8.79 1.35 8.13
C ALA A 11 9.87 0.31 7.85
N GLU A 12 10.27 -0.41 8.87
CA GLU A 12 11.18 -1.52 8.74
C GLU A 12 10.44 -2.80 9.11
N ILE A 13 10.29 -3.69 8.13
CA ILE A 13 9.58 -4.94 8.30
C ILE A 13 10.55 -6.08 8.05
N ASN A 14 10.65 -7.01 9.01
CA ASN A 14 11.52 -8.16 8.90
C ASN A 14 10.67 -9.42 8.65
N PHE A 15 10.82 -10.01 7.47
CA PHE A 15 10.11 -11.22 7.06
C PHE A 15 10.89 -12.51 7.37
N GLY A 16 12.11 -12.40 7.88
CA GLY A 16 12.97 -13.55 8.13
C GLY A 16 13.79 -14.00 6.91
N ALA A 17 14.64 -15.00 7.10
CA ALA A 17 15.62 -15.44 6.11
C ALA A 17 14.98 -16.06 4.85
N ASN A 18 13.78 -16.62 4.96
CA ASN A 18 13.11 -17.35 3.89
C ASN A 18 11.97 -16.58 3.23
N ALA A 19 12.04 -15.27 3.26
CA ALA A 19 10.96 -14.41 2.76
C ALA A 19 10.78 -14.44 1.23
N GLY A 20 11.75 -14.97 0.50
CA GLY A 20 11.66 -15.06 -0.96
C GLY A 20 11.61 -13.70 -1.63
N SER A 21 10.56 -13.45 -2.43
CA SER A 21 10.38 -12.19 -3.17
C SER A 21 9.77 -11.07 -2.34
N LEU A 22 9.45 -11.28 -1.08
CA LEU A 22 8.89 -10.24 -0.22
C LEU A 22 9.91 -9.13 0.01
N GLN A 23 9.41 -7.89 0.00
CA GLN A 23 10.24 -6.72 0.23
C GLN A 23 10.58 -6.60 1.71
N GLN A 24 11.86 -6.60 2.02
CA GLN A 24 12.38 -6.52 3.39
C GLN A 24 13.09 -5.19 3.61
N LYS A 25 13.50 -4.94 4.84
CA LYS A 25 14.25 -3.79 5.29
C LYS A 25 13.43 -2.51 5.34
N ARG A 26 14.13 -1.43 5.57
CA ARG A 26 13.57 -0.09 5.68
C ARG A 26 13.23 0.44 4.29
N ARG A 27 11.97 0.76 4.08
CA ARG A 27 11.49 1.27 2.79
C ARG A 27 10.16 1.99 2.93
N PRO A 28 9.73 2.70 1.89
CA PRO A 28 8.42 3.31 1.89
C PRO A 28 7.31 2.28 1.66
N TYR A 29 6.19 2.53 2.32
CA TYR A 29 4.96 1.77 2.19
C TYR A 29 3.80 2.75 2.07
N ILE A 30 2.75 2.36 1.38
CA ILE A 30 1.49 3.12 1.37
C ILE A 30 0.47 2.43 2.25
N VAL A 31 -0.23 3.21 3.08
CA VAL A 31 -1.31 2.71 3.94
C VAL A 31 -2.56 2.49 3.10
N VAL A 32 -3.04 1.27 3.07
CA VAL A 32 -4.20 0.88 2.25
C VAL A 32 -5.40 0.38 3.06
N SER A 33 -5.25 0.15 4.37
CA SER A 33 -6.39 -0.16 5.24
C SER A 33 -7.39 0.98 5.24
N ASN A 34 -8.68 0.65 5.47
CA ASN A 34 -9.71 1.67 5.46
C ASN A 34 -9.44 2.75 6.51
N GLU A 35 -9.98 3.94 6.28
CA GLU A 35 -9.68 5.10 7.11
C GLU A 35 -10.04 4.88 8.58
N ARG A 36 -11.22 4.37 8.83
CA ARG A 36 -11.71 4.17 10.21
C ARG A 36 -10.84 3.18 10.97
N GLY A 37 -10.54 2.04 10.35
CA GLY A 37 -9.64 1.05 10.96
C GLY A 37 -8.23 1.60 11.15
N THR A 38 -7.72 2.33 10.17
CA THR A 38 -6.39 2.93 10.23
C THR A 38 -6.26 3.91 11.40
N VAL A 39 -7.27 4.76 11.60
CA VAL A 39 -7.23 5.78 12.67
C VAL A 39 -7.38 5.12 14.05
N HIS A 40 -8.24 4.14 14.21
CA HIS A 40 -8.63 3.63 15.53
C HIS A 40 -7.92 2.35 15.96
N SER A 41 -7.34 1.59 15.03
CA SER A 41 -6.66 0.33 15.36
C SER A 41 -5.18 0.56 15.67
N SER A 42 -4.59 -0.35 16.44
CA SER A 42 -3.13 -0.40 16.65
C SER A 42 -2.37 -0.99 15.47
N ILE A 43 -3.09 -1.56 14.51
CA ILE A 43 -2.51 -2.17 13.31
C ILE A 43 -3.03 -1.49 12.05
N ILE A 44 -2.23 -1.56 10.99
CA ILE A 44 -2.56 -1.04 9.67
C ILE A 44 -2.16 -2.04 8.60
N THR A 45 -2.79 -1.96 7.43
CA THR A 45 -2.37 -2.72 6.26
C THR A 45 -1.66 -1.79 5.29
N VAL A 46 -0.51 -2.23 4.82
CA VAL A 46 0.36 -1.45 3.93
C VAL A 46 0.79 -2.28 2.72
N MET A 47 1.18 -1.58 1.66
CA MET A 47 1.80 -2.19 0.47
C MET A 47 3.14 -1.52 0.22
N PRO A 48 4.19 -2.28 -0.13
CA PRO A 48 5.51 -1.69 -0.34
C PRO A 48 5.57 -0.89 -1.63
N LEU A 49 6.43 0.12 -1.63
CA LEU A 49 6.78 0.92 -2.78
C LEU A 49 8.23 0.62 -3.17
N THR A 50 8.50 0.53 -4.47
CA THR A 50 9.85 0.32 -4.98
C THR A 50 10.12 1.23 -6.15
N THR A 51 11.37 1.68 -6.27
CA THR A 51 11.83 2.44 -7.44
C THR A 51 12.33 1.53 -8.57
N LYS A 52 12.46 0.24 -8.30
CA LYS A 52 12.85 -0.73 -9.32
C LYS A 52 11.74 -0.90 -10.34
N ARG A 53 12.05 -0.70 -11.60
CA ARG A 53 11.11 -0.95 -12.68
C ARG A 53 11.20 -2.39 -13.13
N SER A 54 10.04 -3.02 -13.33
CA SER A 54 9.95 -4.35 -13.90
C SER A 54 9.65 -4.23 -15.39
N LYS A 55 10.15 -5.17 -16.17
CA LYS A 55 9.78 -5.29 -17.60
C LYS A 55 8.35 -5.77 -17.77
N LYS A 56 7.77 -6.38 -16.75
CA LYS A 56 6.42 -6.93 -16.77
C LYS A 56 5.67 -6.42 -15.56
N TYR A 57 4.62 -5.65 -15.80
CA TYR A 57 3.73 -5.18 -14.76
C TYR A 57 2.54 -6.11 -14.60
N LEU A 58 2.13 -6.33 -13.36
CA LEU A 58 0.96 -7.10 -13.01
C LEU A 58 -0.24 -6.18 -12.80
N PRO A 59 -1.49 -6.71 -12.90
CA PRO A 59 -2.68 -5.91 -12.60
C PRO A 59 -2.71 -5.35 -11.18
N VAL A 60 -1.93 -5.95 -10.27
CA VAL A 60 -1.80 -5.50 -8.88
C VAL A 60 -0.67 -4.47 -8.69
N HIS A 61 -0.08 -3.99 -9.77
CA HIS A 61 0.93 -2.93 -9.75
C HIS A 61 0.35 -1.61 -10.26
N THR A 62 0.86 -0.50 -9.75
CA THR A 62 0.63 0.82 -10.34
C THR A 62 1.81 1.74 -10.01
N LEU A 63 2.02 2.73 -10.86
CA LEU A 63 3.06 3.73 -10.63
C LEU A 63 2.44 4.96 -9.97
N LEU A 64 3.17 5.52 -8.99
CA LEU A 64 2.87 6.82 -8.40
C LEU A 64 4.00 7.79 -8.78
N GLU A 65 3.63 8.92 -9.36
CA GLU A 65 4.56 10.01 -9.63
C GLU A 65 4.84 10.78 -8.35
N ALA A 66 6.09 11.23 -8.20
CA ALA A 66 6.47 12.06 -7.06
C ALA A 66 5.80 13.43 -7.15
N ASN A 67 5.30 13.91 -6.03
CA ASN A 67 4.80 15.28 -5.90
C ASN A 67 5.08 15.81 -4.48
N SER A 68 4.77 17.08 -4.24
CA SER A 68 5.08 17.72 -2.96
C SER A 68 4.28 17.14 -1.79
N GLU A 69 3.10 16.57 -2.04
CA GLU A 69 2.21 16.07 -0.99
C GLU A 69 2.54 14.63 -0.62
N ASN A 70 2.90 13.78 -1.57
CA ASN A 70 3.14 12.36 -1.28
C ASN A 70 4.55 12.07 -0.75
N GLY A 71 5.44 13.02 -0.83
CA GLY A 71 6.78 12.90 -0.25
C GLY A 71 7.71 11.93 -0.97
N LEU A 72 7.33 11.41 -2.12
CA LEU A 72 8.19 10.56 -2.94
C LEU A 72 9.23 11.40 -3.67
N LYS A 73 10.44 10.85 -3.84
CA LYS A 73 11.53 11.54 -4.55
C LYS A 73 11.51 11.27 -6.04
N THR A 74 10.92 10.16 -6.45
CA THR A 74 10.86 9.73 -7.85
C THR A 74 9.65 8.81 -8.03
N PHE A 75 9.40 8.39 -9.27
CA PHE A 75 8.38 7.39 -9.55
C PHE A 75 8.58 6.17 -8.66
N SER A 76 7.50 5.70 -8.08
CA SER A 76 7.50 4.49 -7.25
C SER A 76 6.39 3.55 -7.71
N LEU A 77 6.72 2.26 -7.74
CA LEU A 77 5.77 1.20 -8.07
C LEU A 77 5.17 0.64 -6.79
N ILE A 78 3.84 0.61 -6.71
CA ILE A 78 3.15 -0.11 -5.62
C ILE A 78 3.16 -1.59 -5.96
N LEU A 79 3.62 -2.41 -5.02
CA LEU A 79 3.61 -3.87 -5.13
C LEU A 79 2.39 -4.42 -4.40
N GLY A 80 1.25 -4.40 -5.07
CA GLY A 80 -0.03 -4.78 -4.48
C GLY A 80 -0.15 -6.25 -4.13
N GLU A 81 0.70 -7.13 -4.69
CA GLU A 81 0.73 -8.55 -4.34
C GLU A 81 1.42 -8.81 -3.00
N GLN A 82 1.98 -7.78 -2.35
CA GLN A 82 2.71 -7.91 -1.09
C GLN A 82 2.08 -7.09 0.04
N PRO A 83 0.77 -7.20 0.29
CA PRO A 83 0.17 -6.48 1.41
C PRO A 83 0.67 -7.06 2.74
N GLN A 84 0.90 -6.16 3.72
CA GLN A 84 1.35 -6.54 5.05
C GLN A 84 0.51 -5.84 6.10
N THR A 85 0.17 -6.57 7.15
CA THR A 85 -0.42 -5.98 8.34
C THR A 85 0.72 -5.75 9.35
N ILE A 86 0.88 -4.53 9.79
CA ILE A 86 1.93 -4.16 10.74
C ILE A 86 1.35 -3.41 11.93
N CYS A 87 2.09 -3.42 13.05
CA CYS A 87 1.76 -2.55 14.18
C CYS A 87 2.21 -1.12 13.88
N LYS A 88 1.40 -0.15 14.28
CA LYS A 88 1.74 1.27 14.11
C LYS A 88 3.08 1.65 14.74
N GLU A 89 3.46 0.97 15.82
CA GLU A 89 4.75 1.22 16.47
C GLU A 89 5.97 0.92 15.59
N HIS A 90 5.78 0.15 14.52
CA HIS A 90 6.86 -0.14 13.56
C HIS A 90 7.02 0.95 12.50
N VAL A 91 6.16 1.95 12.50
CA VAL A 91 6.26 3.08 11.58
C VAL A 91 7.31 4.04 12.09
N LEU A 92 8.32 4.30 11.25
CA LEU A 92 9.45 5.16 11.61
C LEU A 92 9.15 6.63 11.35
N SER A 93 8.49 6.94 10.24
CA SER A 93 8.14 8.31 9.88
C SER A 93 7.02 8.33 8.85
N LYS A 94 6.33 9.46 8.75
CA LYS A 94 5.40 9.74 7.66
C LYS A 94 6.13 10.58 6.62
N LEU A 95 6.19 10.09 5.37
CA LEU A 95 6.84 10.79 4.27
C LEU A 95 5.91 11.78 3.59
N GLY A 96 4.62 11.46 3.52
CA GLY A 96 3.61 12.30 2.89
C GLY A 96 2.28 11.58 2.80
N THR A 97 1.40 12.11 1.96
CA THR A 97 0.06 11.56 1.76
C THR A 97 -0.31 11.66 0.29
N VAL A 98 -0.92 10.62 -0.26
CA VAL A 98 -1.48 10.68 -1.61
C VAL A 98 -2.78 11.47 -1.52
N THR A 99 -2.78 12.69 -2.07
CA THR A 99 -3.94 13.59 -2.09
C THR A 99 -4.56 13.73 -3.47
N ASP A 100 -3.78 13.47 -4.52
CA ASP A 100 -4.25 13.55 -5.89
C ASP A 100 -5.33 12.49 -6.16
N GLU A 101 -6.47 12.91 -6.67
CA GLU A 101 -7.60 12.01 -6.91
C GLU A 101 -7.27 10.91 -7.91
N GLY A 102 -6.55 11.24 -8.97
CA GLY A 102 -6.11 10.26 -9.96
C GLY A 102 -5.20 9.21 -9.36
N GLN A 103 -4.27 9.62 -8.50
CA GLN A 103 -3.40 8.69 -7.79
C GLN A 103 -4.20 7.83 -6.80
N ARG A 104 -5.13 8.42 -6.06
CA ARG A 104 -6.00 7.67 -5.15
C ARG A 104 -6.81 6.60 -5.89
N ASN A 105 -7.33 6.94 -7.05
CA ASN A 105 -8.06 5.99 -7.89
C ASN A 105 -7.17 4.82 -8.33
N ARG A 106 -5.91 5.08 -8.67
CA ARG A 106 -4.95 4.02 -9.00
C ARG A 106 -4.65 3.12 -7.81
N VAL A 107 -4.49 3.71 -6.63
CA VAL A 107 -4.30 2.93 -5.39
C VAL A 107 -5.50 2.04 -5.12
N ASN A 108 -6.71 2.58 -5.24
CA ASN A 108 -7.94 1.83 -5.01
C ASN A 108 -8.08 0.67 -6.00
N LYS A 109 -7.71 0.89 -7.26
CA LYS A 109 -7.73 -0.16 -8.29
C LYS A 109 -6.76 -1.30 -7.95
N VAL A 110 -5.57 -0.96 -7.49
CA VAL A 110 -4.59 -1.97 -7.03
C VAL A 110 -5.16 -2.77 -5.88
N CYS A 111 -5.75 -2.11 -4.89
CA CYS A 111 -6.36 -2.79 -3.74
C CYS A 111 -7.48 -3.73 -4.20
N TRP A 112 -8.34 -3.28 -5.10
CA TRP A 112 -9.40 -4.12 -5.66
C TRP A 112 -8.82 -5.33 -6.39
N ASN A 113 -7.85 -5.10 -7.27
CA ASN A 113 -7.25 -6.17 -8.06
C ASN A 113 -6.50 -7.20 -7.20
N THR A 114 -5.89 -6.76 -6.11
CA THR A 114 -5.15 -7.65 -5.21
C THR A 114 -6.02 -8.79 -4.67
N PHE A 115 -7.28 -8.50 -4.39
CA PHE A 115 -8.17 -9.49 -3.76
C PHE A 115 -9.29 -9.98 -4.68
N PHE A 116 -9.66 -9.21 -5.70
CA PHE A 116 -10.87 -9.47 -6.47
C PHE A 116 -10.66 -9.52 -7.99
N PHE A 117 -9.42 -9.47 -8.47
CA PHE A 117 -9.17 -9.46 -9.91
C PHE A 117 -9.80 -10.68 -10.59
N GLY A 118 -10.68 -10.41 -11.57
CA GLY A 118 -11.40 -11.45 -12.27
C GLY A 118 -12.53 -12.12 -11.50
N GLU A 119 -12.83 -11.65 -10.30
CA GLU A 119 -13.91 -12.17 -9.45
C GLU A 119 -15.18 -11.34 -9.60
N ASP A 120 -16.31 -12.03 -9.70
CA ASP A 120 -17.62 -11.40 -9.61
C ASP A 120 -18.21 -11.63 -8.22
N ILE A 121 -18.81 -10.60 -7.65
CA ILE A 121 -19.43 -10.70 -6.33
C ILE A 121 -20.96 -10.76 -6.51
N ASN A 122 -21.57 -11.82 -6.00
CA ASN A 122 -23.03 -11.90 -5.94
C ASN A 122 -23.52 -11.20 -4.67
N TRP A 123 -23.86 -9.93 -4.83
CA TRP A 123 -24.28 -9.10 -3.71
C TRP A 123 -25.57 -9.55 -3.04
N GLU A 124 -26.46 -10.23 -3.77
CA GLU A 124 -27.68 -10.76 -3.21
C GLU A 124 -27.39 -11.84 -2.16
N GLU A 125 -26.41 -12.70 -2.41
CA GLU A 125 -25.98 -13.70 -1.45
C GLU A 125 -25.23 -13.10 -0.26
N VAL A 126 -24.45 -12.06 -0.49
CA VAL A 126 -23.63 -11.42 0.56
C VAL A 126 -24.51 -10.66 1.56
N LEU A 127 -25.62 -10.09 1.10
CA LEU A 127 -26.48 -9.24 1.93
C LEU A 127 -27.57 -10.01 2.70
N VAL A 128 -27.61 -11.30 2.59
CA VAL A 128 -28.58 -12.14 3.28
C VAL A 128 -28.18 -12.36 4.74
#